data_12b1caf36f7826ba456b284e299e2280
#
_entry.id   12b1caf36f7826ba456b284e299e2280
#
_cell.length_a   1.000
_cell.length_b   1.000
_cell.length_c   1.000
_cell.angle_alpha   90.00
_cell.angle_beta   90.00
_cell.angle_gamma   90.00
#
_symmetry.space_group_name_H-M   'P 1'
#
loop_
_entity.id
_entity.type
_entity.pdbx_description
1 polymer ?
#
loop_
_entity_poly.entity_id
_entity_poly.type
_entity_poly.pdbx_seq_one_letter_code
_entity_poly.pdbx_strand_id
1 'polypeptide(L)'
;VLKENKDIKLIVSCRSYALETLKFNYFDKQLLQNNSAIIYVPRLYDEELQYFVEKIPALDSIVQNTNLAEIIRTPKYLSLAEKLITASDEDLSIIDVVEFKKQLWKNIVGGSNAPFEEERQNTFVSIAVKRAKNLTLLTTANEFDSETVYRLKSDGVLFEENNLYAPSHDIFEDWGLIR
;
A
#
# COMPACT_ATOMS: atom_id res chain seq x y z
N VAL A 1 6.66 -14.75 -27.82
CA VAL A 1 5.20 -14.76 -27.65
C VAL A 1 4.59 -13.43 -28.11
N LEU A 2 5.03 -12.25 -27.60
CA LEU A 2 4.47 -10.95 -28.02
C LEU A 2 4.82 -10.57 -29.47
N LYS A 3 5.96 -11.02 -30.01
CA LYS A 3 6.35 -10.78 -31.41
C LYS A 3 5.52 -11.58 -32.42
N GLU A 4 4.96 -12.70 -31.99
CA GLU A 4 4.23 -13.64 -32.83
C GLU A 4 2.72 -13.39 -32.81
N ASN A 5 2.23 -12.65 -31.85
CA ASN A 5 0.80 -12.44 -31.64
C ASN A 5 0.46 -10.94 -31.52
N LYS A 6 0.10 -10.34 -32.66
CA LYS A 6 -0.15 -8.90 -32.78
C LYS A 6 -1.41 -8.43 -32.04
N ASP A 7 -2.25 -9.35 -31.62
CA ASP A 7 -3.52 -9.06 -30.94
C ASP A 7 -3.38 -9.02 -29.41
N ILE A 8 -2.20 -9.38 -28.88
CA ILE A 8 -1.95 -9.34 -27.44
C ILE A 8 -1.51 -7.93 -27.04
N LYS A 9 -2.25 -7.32 -26.11
CA LYS A 9 -1.86 -6.09 -25.39
C LYS A 9 -1.41 -6.46 -23.98
N LEU A 10 -0.22 -6.02 -23.60
CA LEU A 10 0.31 -6.19 -22.26
C LEU A 10 0.27 -4.85 -21.52
N ILE A 11 -0.37 -4.83 -20.36
CA ILE A 11 -0.35 -3.69 -19.44
C ILE A 11 0.53 -4.08 -18.26
N VAL A 12 1.56 -3.28 -17.99
CA VAL A 12 2.47 -3.48 -16.87
C VAL A 12 2.42 -2.22 -16.01
N SER A 13 2.14 -2.40 -14.72
CA SER A 13 2.24 -1.32 -13.74
C SER A 13 3.56 -1.46 -12.95
N CYS A 14 4.24 -0.36 -12.75
CA CYS A 14 5.43 -0.31 -11.90
C CYS A 14 5.58 1.07 -11.30
N ARG A 15 6.41 1.18 -10.28
CA ARG A 15 6.83 2.50 -9.76
C ARG A 15 7.77 3.17 -10.76
N SER A 16 7.75 4.50 -10.80
CA SER A 16 8.56 5.29 -11.74
C SER A 16 10.06 4.97 -11.68
N TYR A 17 10.59 4.72 -10.49
CA TYR A 17 12.01 4.35 -10.32
C TYR A 17 12.35 2.95 -10.88
N ALA A 18 11.38 2.05 -10.97
CA ALA A 18 11.58 0.70 -11.52
C ALA A 18 11.42 0.65 -13.04
N LEU A 19 10.90 1.71 -13.66
CA LEU A 19 10.57 1.74 -15.08
C LEU A 19 11.78 1.47 -15.98
N GLU A 20 12.92 2.11 -15.71
CA GLU A 20 14.12 1.93 -16.52
C GLU A 20 14.72 0.53 -16.37
N THR A 21 14.67 -0.05 -15.17
CA THR A 21 15.07 -1.44 -14.91
C THR A 21 14.18 -2.43 -15.67
N LEU A 22 12.86 -2.19 -15.67
CA LEU A 22 11.93 -3.02 -16.44
C LEU A 22 12.18 -2.92 -17.94
N LYS A 23 12.37 -1.71 -18.46
CA LYS A 23 12.70 -1.52 -19.89
C LYS A 23 13.98 -2.26 -20.25
N PHE A 24 15.00 -2.16 -19.42
CA PHE A 24 16.31 -2.76 -19.70
C PHE A 24 16.28 -4.29 -19.65
N ASN A 25 15.64 -4.88 -18.65
CA ASN A 25 15.73 -6.32 -18.38
C ASN A 25 14.68 -7.16 -19.12
N TYR A 26 13.51 -6.59 -19.39
CA TYR A 26 12.37 -7.38 -19.84
C TYR A 26 11.80 -6.98 -21.20
N PHE A 27 12.14 -5.79 -21.69
CA PHE A 27 11.59 -5.31 -22.94
C PHE A 27 12.69 -5.04 -23.96
N ASP A 28 12.53 -5.65 -25.14
CA ASP A 28 13.36 -5.33 -26.30
C ASP A 28 13.16 -3.84 -26.69
N LYS A 29 14.27 -3.13 -26.84
CA LYS A 29 14.26 -1.69 -27.19
C LYS A 29 13.42 -1.38 -28.44
N GLN A 30 13.40 -2.29 -29.41
CA GLN A 30 12.61 -2.13 -30.63
C GLN A 30 11.11 -2.27 -30.40
N LEU A 31 10.69 -3.15 -29.48
CA LEU A 31 9.28 -3.29 -29.09
C LEU A 31 8.73 -2.05 -28.38
N LEU A 32 9.57 -1.43 -27.53
CA LEU A 32 9.17 -0.23 -26.80
C LEU A 32 9.08 1.02 -27.68
N GLN A 33 9.95 1.15 -28.67
CA GLN A 33 10.02 2.37 -29.50
C GLN A 33 8.79 2.56 -30.38
N ASN A 34 8.15 1.49 -30.85
CA ASN A 34 7.12 1.56 -31.89
C ASN A 34 5.70 1.18 -31.42
N ASN A 35 5.55 0.53 -30.26
CA ASN A 35 4.27 -0.09 -29.86
C ASN A 35 3.95 0.05 -28.37
N SER A 36 4.56 0.97 -27.64
CA SER A 36 4.29 1.17 -26.23
C SER A 36 3.92 2.61 -25.90
N ALA A 37 3.01 2.77 -24.97
CA ALA A 37 2.69 4.05 -24.35
C ALA A 37 2.99 3.98 -22.84
N ILE A 38 3.61 5.01 -22.30
CA ILE A 38 3.85 5.16 -20.88
C ILE A 38 2.81 6.13 -20.35
N ILE A 39 1.99 5.66 -19.42
CA ILE A 39 0.99 6.47 -18.74
C ILE A 39 1.45 6.66 -17.29
N TYR A 40 1.71 7.90 -16.91
CA TYR A 40 1.98 8.25 -15.53
C TYR A 40 0.66 8.50 -14.81
N VAL A 41 0.46 7.79 -13.70
CA VAL A 41 -0.68 8.06 -12.81
C VAL A 41 -0.26 9.15 -11.83
N PRO A 42 -0.81 10.36 -11.94
CA PRO A 42 -0.46 11.46 -11.03
C PRO A 42 -1.05 11.22 -9.64
N ARG A 43 -0.67 12.08 -8.69
CA ARG A 43 -1.41 12.24 -7.44
C ARG A 43 -2.74 12.92 -7.74
N LEU A 44 -3.71 12.77 -6.84
CA LEU A 44 -5.01 13.42 -6.94
C LEU A 44 -4.87 14.94 -6.98
N TYR A 45 -5.62 15.57 -7.87
CA TYR A 45 -5.75 17.02 -7.96
C TYR A 45 -6.73 17.57 -6.90
N ASP A 46 -6.77 18.89 -6.73
CA ASP A 46 -7.64 19.53 -5.72
C ASP A 46 -9.13 19.23 -5.98
N GLU A 47 -9.55 19.26 -7.23
CA GLU A 47 -10.93 18.97 -7.63
C GLU A 47 -11.31 17.53 -7.32
N GLU A 48 -10.37 16.60 -7.48
CA GLU A 48 -10.59 15.18 -7.14
C GLU A 48 -10.67 14.98 -5.64
N LEU A 49 -9.80 15.62 -4.84
CA LEU A 49 -9.91 15.59 -3.38
C LEU A 49 -11.22 16.18 -2.91
N GLN A 50 -11.64 17.32 -3.46
CA GLN A 50 -12.91 17.94 -3.11
C GLN A 50 -14.10 17.03 -3.42
N TYR A 51 -14.07 16.32 -4.55
CA TYR A 51 -15.08 15.32 -4.87
C TYR A 51 -15.17 14.22 -3.80
N PHE A 52 -14.03 13.75 -3.26
CA PHE A 52 -14.04 12.76 -2.17
C PHE A 52 -14.57 13.33 -0.88
N VAL A 53 -14.26 14.60 -0.52
CA VAL A 53 -14.83 15.28 0.65
C VAL A 53 -16.35 15.38 0.55
N GLU A 54 -16.89 15.69 -0.63
CA GLU A 54 -18.34 15.72 -0.86
C GLU A 54 -19.01 14.36 -0.65
N LYS A 55 -18.31 13.25 -0.94
CA LYS A 55 -18.80 11.89 -0.73
C LYS A 55 -18.58 11.39 0.70
N ILE A 56 -17.51 11.82 1.32
CA ILE A 56 -17.07 11.41 2.66
C ILE A 56 -16.75 12.66 3.46
N PRO A 57 -17.75 13.37 4.01
CA PRO A 57 -17.54 14.66 4.69
C PRO A 57 -16.53 14.62 5.84
N ALA A 58 -16.34 13.47 6.48
CA ALA A 58 -15.35 13.29 7.54
C ALA A 58 -13.90 13.49 7.06
N LEU A 59 -13.62 13.40 5.75
CA LEU A 59 -12.30 13.72 5.19
C LEU A 59 -11.96 15.21 5.25
N ASP A 60 -12.93 16.09 5.44
CA ASP A 60 -12.73 17.54 5.48
C ASP A 60 -11.67 17.95 6.52
N SER A 61 -11.71 17.35 7.70
CA SER A 61 -10.71 17.61 8.77
C SER A 61 -9.28 17.31 8.34
N ILE A 62 -9.06 16.27 7.53
CA ILE A 62 -7.74 15.92 7.00
C ILE A 62 -7.34 16.85 5.86
N VAL A 63 -8.27 17.21 4.98
CA VAL A 63 -7.99 18.09 3.84
C VAL A 63 -7.66 19.51 4.28
N GLN A 64 -8.25 19.99 5.39
CA GLN A 64 -7.91 21.27 6.00
C GLN A 64 -6.50 21.31 6.59
N ASN A 65 -5.93 20.16 6.93
CA ASN A 65 -4.54 20.04 7.35
C ASN A 65 -3.63 19.92 6.11
N THR A 66 -2.95 21.00 5.74
CA THR A 66 -2.14 21.08 4.51
C THR A 66 -1.14 19.92 4.37
N ASN A 67 -0.50 19.52 5.47
CA ASN A 67 0.49 18.43 5.44
C ASN A 67 -0.15 17.07 5.20
N LEU A 68 -1.31 16.82 5.78
CA LEU A 68 -2.05 15.58 5.57
C LEU A 68 -2.72 15.56 4.19
N ALA A 69 -3.23 16.70 3.72
CA ALA A 69 -3.79 16.84 2.38
C ALA A 69 -2.80 16.38 1.31
N GLU A 70 -1.53 16.78 1.42
CA GLU A 70 -0.49 16.35 0.50
C GLU A 70 -0.25 14.82 0.50
N ILE A 71 -0.40 14.16 1.63
CA ILE A 71 -0.23 12.71 1.74
C ILE A 71 -1.41 11.97 1.12
N ILE A 72 -2.64 12.39 1.43
CA ILE A 72 -3.85 11.74 0.94
C ILE A 72 -4.13 11.97 -0.54
N ARG A 73 -3.38 12.85 -1.22
CA ARG A 73 -3.34 12.89 -2.70
C ARG A 73 -2.87 11.59 -3.33
N THR A 74 -2.20 10.74 -2.56
CA THR A 74 -1.91 9.37 -2.98
C THR A 74 -3.15 8.49 -2.73
N PRO A 75 -3.77 7.87 -3.75
CA PRO A 75 -5.04 7.14 -3.60
C PRO A 75 -5.03 6.09 -2.49
N LYS A 76 -3.89 5.42 -2.28
CA LYS A 76 -3.77 4.46 -1.18
C LYS A 76 -3.88 5.12 0.19
N TYR A 77 -3.22 6.27 0.41
CA TYR A 77 -3.34 6.99 1.68
C TYR A 77 -4.75 7.53 1.90
N LEU A 78 -5.43 7.98 0.84
CA LEU A 78 -6.83 8.39 0.93
C LEU A 78 -7.73 7.24 1.40
N SER A 79 -7.58 6.06 0.81
CA SER A 79 -8.32 4.86 1.24
C SER A 79 -8.01 4.44 2.69
N LEU A 80 -6.77 4.63 3.14
CA LEU A 80 -6.39 4.34 4.53
C LEU A 80 -6.95 5.39 5.50
N ALA A 81 -6.97 6.66 5.09
CA ALA A 81 -7.56 7.75 5.86
C ALA A 81 -9.07 7.54 6.06
N GLU A 82 -9.80 7.14 5.02
CA GLU A 82 -11.21 6.78 5.11
C GLU A 82 -11.45 5.69 6.17
N LYS A 83 -10.64 4.63 6.17
CA LYS A 83 -10.74 3.56 7.17
C LYS A 83 -10.46 4.06 8.58
N LEU A 84 -9.46 4.94 8.75
CA LEU A 84 -9.11 5.51 10.05
C LEU A 84 -10.25 6.36 10.61
N ILE A 85 -10.81 7.26 9.79
CA ILE A 85 -11.93 8.13 10.18
C ILE A 85 -13.15 7.31 10.58
N THR A 86 -13.42 6.23 9.86
CA THR A 86 -14.55 5.35 10.17
C THR A 86 -14.36 4.57 11.47
N ALA A 87 -13.10 4.34 11.87
CA ALA A 87 -12.74 3.55 13.05
C ALA A 87 -12.51 4.39 14.32
N SER A 88 -12.35 5.71 14.21
CA SER A 88 -12.06 6.59 15.35
C SER A 88 -12.85 7.89 15.26
N ASP A 89 -13.28 8.42 16.43
CA ASP A 89 -13.91 9.75 16.56
C ASP A 89 -12.87 10.86 16.78
N GLU A 90 -11.58 10.61 16.55
CA GLU A 90 -10.52 11.59 16.78
C GLU A 90 -10.50 12.68 15.71
N ASP A 91 -10.26 13.91 16.14
CA ASP A 91 -10.08 15.05 15.23
C ASP A 91 -8.68 15.00 14.60
N LEU A 92 -8.63 14.65 13.33
CA LEU A 92 -7.38 14.52 12.56
C LEU A 92 -6.87 15.86 12.02
N SER A 93 -7.58 16.96 12.19
CA SER A 93 -7.17 18.29 11.68
C SER A 93 -5.90 18.82 12.35
N ILE A 94 -5.63 18.40 13.58
CA ILE A 94 -4.55 18.94 14.44
C ILE A 94 -3.33 18.03 14.56
N ILE A 95 -3.39 16.80 14.04
CA ILE A 95 -2.27 15.86 14.16
C ILE A 95 -1.21 16.11 13.07
N ASP A 96 0.03 15.77 13.39
CA ASP A 96 1.10 15.81 12.39
C ASP A 96 1.15 14.52 11.55
N VAL A 97 2.00 14.55 10.51
CA VAL A 97 2.19 13.42 9.58
C VAL A 97 2.68 12.16 10.29
N VAL A 98 3.53 12.32 11.30
CA VAL A 98 4.12 11.19 12.04
C VAL A 98 3.04 10.51 12.87
N GLU A 99 2.25 11.31 13.58
CA GLU A 99 1.15 10.79 14.38
C GLU A 99 0.07 10.16 13.51
N PHE A 100 -0.28 10.79 12.38
CA PHE A 100 -1.20 10.21 11.40
C PHE A 100 -0.75 8.82 10.92
N LYS A 101 0.54 8.67 10.57
CA LYS A 101 1.08 7.36 10.16
C LYS A 101 1.08 6.35 11.30
N LYS A 102 1.34 6.77 12.54
CA LYS A 102 1.25 5.88 13.71
C LYS A 102 -0.17 5.39 13.94
N GLN A 103 -1.15 6.26 13.83
CA GLN A 103 -2.56 5.89 13.96
C GLN A 103 -3.00 4.94 12.85
N LEU A 104 -2.61 5.20 11.59
CA LEU A 104 -2.84 4.27 10.49
C LEU A 104 -2.22 2.90 10.79
N TRP A 105 -0.97 2.86 11.25
CA TRP A 105 -0.31 1.62 11.62
C TRP A 105 -1.05 0.87 12.73
N LYS A 106 -1.36 1.57 13.82
CA LYS A 106 -2.07 1.00 14.96
C LYS A 106 -3.42 0.42 14.55
N ASN A 107 -4.20 1.16 13.78
CA ASN A 107 -5.55 0.74 13.40
C ASN A 107 -5.57 -0.33 12.31
N ILE A 108 -4.65 -0.30 11.36
CA ILE A 108 -4.66 -1.20 10.20
C ILE A 108 -3.85 -2.45 10.48
N VAL A 109 -2.59 -2.31 10.89
CA VAL A 109 -1.72 -3.46 11.15
C VAL A 109 -2.01 -4.04 12.53
N GLY A 110 -2.11 -3.19 13.56
CA GLY A 110 -2.47 -3.62 14.93
C GLY A 110 -3.90 -4.16 15.01
N GLY A 111 -4.81 -3.58 14.24
CA GLY A 111 -6.25 -3.87 14.31
C GLY A 111 -6.91 -3.11 15.45
N SER A 112 -7.85 -2.22 15.15
CA SER A 112 -8.58 -1.43 16.13
C SER A 112 -9.23 -2.32 17.18
N ASN A 113 -8.83 -2.16 18.45
CA ASN A 113 -9.35 -2.92 19.59
C ASN A 113 -9.17 -4.46 19.55
N ALA A 114 -8.28 -4.97 18.72
CA ALA A 114 -8.00 -6.40 18.66
C ALA A 114 -7.20 -6.83 19.90
N PRO A 115 -7.57 -7.97 20.52
CA PRO A 115 -6.80 -8.56 21.59
C PRO A 115 -5.49 -9.04 21.02
N PHE A 116 -4.47 -8.65 20.76
CA PHE A 116 -3.22 -9.07 20.11
C PHE A 116 -2.62 -8.01 19.17
N GLU A 117 -2.88 -6.73 19.44
CA GLU A 117 -2.33 -5.64 18.64
C GLU A 117 -0.80 -5.76 18.48
N GLU A 118 -0.09 -5.98 19.58
CA GLU A 118 1.37 -6.11 19.58
C GLU A 118 1.84 -7.35 18.81
N GLU A 119 1.16 -8.47 18.98
CA GLU A 119 1.48 -9.71 18.29
C GLU A 119 1.26 -9.59 16.78
N ARG A 120 0.17 -8.93 16.35
CA ARG A 120 -0.09 -8.63 14.94
C ARG A 120 1.03 -7.78 14.34
N GLN A 121 1.41 -6.70 15.02
CA GLN A 121 2.48 -5.81 14.56
C GLN A 121 3.81 -6.55 14.45
N ASN A 122 4.18 -7.34 15.47
CA ASN A 122 5.43 -8.10 15.49
C ASN A 122 5.46 -9.18 14.40
N THR A 123 4.35 -9.90 14.19
CA THR A 123 4.21 -10.90 13.12
C THR A 123 4.37 -10.24 11.76
N PHE A 124 3.68 -9.12 11.52
CA PHE A 124 3.79 -8.41 10.26
C PHE A 124 5.22 -7.93 9.97
N VAL A 125 5.86 -7.27 10.96
CA VAL A 125 7.25 -6.78 10.84
C VAL A 125 8.19 -7.95 10.55
N SER A 126 8.03 -9.07 11.25
CA SER A 126 8.89 -10.25 11.06
C SER A 126 8.76 -10.83 9.66
N ILE A 127 7.54 -10.91 9.11
CA ILE A 127 7.29 -11.34 7.72
C ILE A 127 7.95 -10.37 6.72
N ALA A 128 7.78 -9.06 6.89
CA ALA A 128 8.37 -8.05 6.04
C ALA A 128 9.91 -8.13 6.06
N VAL A 129 10.51 -8.20 7.25
CA VAL A 129 11.97 -8.33 7.43
C VAL A 129 12.51 -9.63 6.84
N LYS A 130 11.84 -10.76 7.06
CA LYS A 130 12.23 -12.06 6.50
C LYS A 130 12.23 -12.03 4.97
N ARG A 131 11.19 -11.46 4.37
CA ARG A 131 11.09 -11.27 2.93
C ARG A 131 12.23 -10.39 2.39
N ALA A 132 12.46 -9.24 3.02
CA ALA A 132 13.50 -8.30 2.61
C ALA A 132 14.91 -8.90 2.73
N LYS A 133 15.22 -9.60 3.84
CA LYS A 133 16.52 -10.27 4.05
C LYS A 133 16.79 -11.36 3.01
N ASN A 134 15.76 -12.10 2.64
CA ASN A 134 15.89 -13.21 1.69
C ASN A 134 15.77 -12.76 0.22
N LEU A 135 15.46 -11.50 -0.03
CA LEU A 135 15.20 -10.93 -1.36
C LEU A 135 14.14 -11.74 -2.14
N THR A 136 13.11 -12.22 -1.43
CA THR A 136 12.02 -13.01 -2.02
C THR A 136 10.75 -12.19 -2.19
N LEU A 137 9.92 -12.54 -3.17
CA LEU A 137 8.60 -11.90 -3.34
C LEU A 137 7.63 -12.32 -2.24
N LEU A 138 7.71 -13.57 -1.81
CA LEU A 138 6.86 -14.19 -0.79
C LEU A 138 7.72 -14.96 0.19
N THR A 139 7.23 -15.14 1.43
CA THR A 139 7.92 -15.92 2.47
C THR A 139 6.94 -16.78 3.28
N THR A 140 7.45 -17.81 3.95
CA THR A 140 6.64 -18.64 4.86
C THR A 140 6.35 -17.90 6.16
N ALA A 141 5.21 -18.23 6.77
CA ALA A 141 4.79 -17.71 8.07
C ALA A 141 4.52 -18.82 9.11
N ASN A 142 5.08 -20.02 8.88
CA ASN A 142 4.83 -21.22 9.72
C ASN A 142 5.30 -21.09 11.17
N GLU A 143 6.20 -20.15 11.45
CA GLU A 143 6.72 -19.86 12.79
C GLU A 143 5.82 -18.93 13.62
N PHE A 144 4.79 -18.36 13.02
CA PHE A 144 3.86 -17.43 13.68
C PHE A 144 2.54 -18.11 14.02
N ASP A 145 1.80 -17.51 14.96
CA ASP A 145 0.47 -17.95 15.29
C ASP A 145 -0.47 -17.89 14.09
N SER A 146 -1.13 -18.98 13.79
CA SER A 146 -1.98 -19.12 12.61
C SER A 146 -3.19 -18.20 12.62
N GLU A 147 -3.76 -17.92 13.79
CA GLU A 147 -4.89 -17.01 13.95
C GLU A 147 -4.47 -15.56 13.66
N THR A 148 -3.30 -15.15 14.16
CA THR A 148 -2.74 -13.83 13.90
C THR A 148 -2.45 -13.61 12.42
N VAL A 149 -1.84 -14.60 11.75
CA VAL A 149 -1.59 -14.56 10.30
C VAL A 149 -2.90 -14.50 9.51
N TYR A 150 -3.88 -15.33 9.90
CA TYR A 150 -5.21 -15.34 9.27
C TYR A 150 -5.89 -13.97 9.38
N ARG A 151 -5.86 -13.32 10.54
CA ARG A 151 -6.44 -11.99 10.75
C ARG A 151 -5.75 -10.92 9.91
N LEU A 152 -4.41 -10.89 9.89
CA LEU A 152 -3.66 -9.96 9.03
C LEU A 152 -4.01 -10.13 7.55
N LYS A 153 -4.23 -11.36 7.09
CA LYS A 153 -4.69 -11.66 5.74
C LYS A 153 -6.14 -11.20 5.52
N SER A 154 -7.05 -11.55 6.44
CA SER A 154 -8.47 -11.20 6.37
C SER A 154 -8.70 -9.69 6.31
N ASP A 155 -7.89 -8.92 7.05
CA ASP A 155 -7.93 -7.46 7.06
C ASP A 155 -7.22 -6.83 5.84
N GLY A 156 -6.68 -7.66 4.95
CA GLY A 156 -6.01 -7.21 3.73
C GLY A 156 -4.65 -6.54 3.98
N VAL A 157 -4.01 -6.83 5.11
CA VAL A 157 -2.67 -6.34 5.46
C VAL A 157 -1.59 -7.26 4.90
N LEU A 158 -1.85 -8.56 4.87
CA LEU A 158 -1.03 -9.55 4.19
C LEU A 158 -1.74 -10.08 2.94
N PHE A 159 -0.95 -10.33 1.92
CA PHE A 159 -1.29 -11.12 0.75
C PHE A 159 -0.80 -12.55 0.93
N GLU A 160 -1.54 -13.54 0.46
CA GLU A 160 -1.16 -14.95 0.51
C GLU A 160 -1.33 -15.61 -0.85
N GLU A 161 -0.34 -16.39 -1.24
CA GLU A 161 -0.35 -17.27 -2.40
C GLU A 161 0.38 -18.57 -2.07
N ASN A 162 -0.30 -19.71 -2.21
CA ASN A 162 0.25 -21.06 -1.97
C ASN A 162 0.90 -21.21 -0.57
N ASN A 163 0.27 -20.71 0.47
CA ASN A 163 0.79 -20.65 1.85
C ASN A 163 2.09 -19.85 2.01
N LEU A 164 2.37 -18.96 1.09
CA LEU A 164 3.44 -17.98 1.18
C LEU A 164 2.82 -16.59 1.31
N TYR A 165 3.47 -15.70 2.05
CA TYR A 165 2.92 -14.42 2.46
C TYR A 165 3.83 -13.26 2.09
N ALA A 166 3.22 -12.12 1.82
CA ALA A 166 3.88 -10.82 1.67
C ALA A 166 2.98 -9.70 2.24
N PRO A 167 3.54 -8.54 2.60
CA PRO A 167 2.75 -7.33 2.77
C PRO A 167 1.88 -7.07 1.53
N SER A 168 0.60 -6.80 1.74
CA SER A 168 -0.35 -6.58 0.64
C SER A 168 -0.07 -5.29 -0.14
N HIS A 169 0.71 -4.40 0.46
CA HIS A 169 1.12 -3.14 -0.14
C HIS A 169 2.48 -2.71 0.41
N ASP A 170 3.33 -2.17 -0.45
CA ASP A 170 4.67 -1.70 -0.11
C ASP A 170 4.70 -0.56 0.93
N ILE A 171 3.66 0.29 1.00
CA ILE A 171 3.54 1.28 2.09
C ILE A 171 3.59 0.60 3.48
N PHE A 172 2.92 -0.52 3.63
CA PHE A 172 2.97 -1.27 4.89
C PHE A 172 4.33 -1.90 5.14
N GLU A 173 4.95 -2.42 4.08
CA GLU A 173 6.30 -2.97 4.16
C GLU A 173 7.32 -1.90 4.56
N ASP A 174 7.31 -0.76 3.89
CA ASP A 174 8.20 0.37 4.19
C ASP A 174 8.06 0.80 5.66
N TRP A 175 6.83 0.88 6.18
CA TRP A 175 6.59 1.20 7.58
C TRP A 175 7.11 0.12 8.54
N GLY A 176 6.93 -1.15 8.18
CA GLY A 176 7.42 -2.27 8.99
C GLY A 176 8.95 -2.36 9.03
N LEU A 177 9.64 -1.98 7.96
CA LEU A 177 11.10 -2.01 7.87
C LEU A 177 11.79 -0.82 8.56
N ILE A 178 11.09 0.29 8.78
CA ILE A 178 11.64 1.49 9.45
C ILE A 178 11.49 1.41 10.99
N ARG A 179 10.64 0.51 11.50
CA ARG A 179 10.43 0.30 12.93
C ARG A 179 11.46 -0.64 13.55
#